data_fdc22a013b23205cccf30b153dba84be
#
_entry.id   fdc22a013b23205cccf30b153dba84be
#
_cell.length_a   1.000
_cell.length_b   1.000
_cell.length_c   1.000
_cell.angle_alpha   90.00
_cell.angle_beta   90.00
_cell.angle_gamma   90.00
#
_symmetry.space_group_name_H-M   'P 1'
#
loop_
_entity.id
_entity.type
_entity.pdbx_description
1 polymer ?
#
loop_
_entity_poly.entity_id
_entity_poly.type
_entity_poly.pdbx_seq_one_letter_code
_entity_poly.pdbx_strand_id
1 'polypeptide(L)'
;WYPALVVVDEAQMFAPAVAGEIAEDTRRMTLSAMTNLMCRGRKRGLAGIVATQRLAKLAKNVAAEASNFLMGRTFLDIDMVRAADLLGMERRQAERIRELERGHFLALGPAISRLPVGVRIGPVRSGVKRRAEGLLPMPEATGADMASLLTEGLASE
;
A
#
# COMPACT_ATOMS: atom_id res chain seq x y z
N TRP A 1 -7.73 -24.70 -17.81
CA TRP A 1 -7.56 -23.40 -17.16
C TRP A 1 -7.46 -23.63 -15.67
N TYR A 2 -6.37 -23.21 -15.07
CA TYR A 2 -6.21 -23.25 -13.62
C TYR A 2 -6.55 -21.86 -13.06
N PRO A 3 -7.29 -21.77 -11.94
CA PRO A 3 -7.50 -20.48 -11.29
C PRO A 3 -6.16 -19.93 -10.78
N ALA A 4 -5.97 -18.63 -10.95
CA ALA A 4 -4.75 -17.97 -10.50
C ALA A 4 -5.08 -16.71 -9.70
N LEU A 5 -4.26 -16.47 -8.67
CA LEU A 5 -4.30 -15.24 -7.87
C LEU A 5 -3.15 -14.34 -8.30
N VAL A 6 -3.47 -13.15 -8.75
CA VAL A 6 -2.51 -12.11 -9.10
C VAL A 6 -2.42 -11.12 -7.93
N VAL A 7 -1.25 -11.01 -7.33
CA VAL A 7 -0.99 -10.07 -6.24
C VAL A 7 -0.12 -8.94 -6.77
N VAL A 8 -0.60 -7.71 -6.65
CA VAL A 8 0.11 -6.50 -7.08
C VAL A 8 0.36 -5.64 -5.85
N ASP A 9 1.61 -5.61 -5.40
CA ASP A 9 2.04 -4.72 -4.33
C ASP A 9 2.47 -3.36 -4.91
N GLU A 10 2.38 -2.30 -4.11
CA GLU A 10 2.63 -0.91 -4.52
C GLU A 10 1.90 -0.55 -5.83
N ALA A 11 0.63 -0.95 -5.91
CA ALA A 11 -0.17 -0.92 -7.13
C ALA A 11 -0.33 0.46 -7.77
N GLN A 12 -0.13 1.55 -7.01
CA GLN A 12 -0.10 2.91 -7.56
C GLN A 12 1.06 3.13 -8.56
N MET A 13 2.09 2.27 -8.54
CA MET A 13 3.17 2.31 -9.53
C MET A 13 2.72 1.77 -10.89
N PHE A 14 1.75 0.85 -10.91
CA PHE A 14 1.18 0.24 -12.12
C PHE A 14 -0.09 0.94 -12.59
N ALA A 15 -0.86 1.48 -11.67
CA ALA A 15 -2.11 2.18 -11.96
C ALA A 15 -2.16 3.55 -11.28
N PRO A 16 -1.30 4.51 -11.66
CA PRO A 16 -1.25 5.83 -11.05
C PRO A 16 -2.51 6.64 -11.37
N ALA A 17 -3.01 7.40 -10.39
CA ALA A 17 -4.17 8.28 -10.54
C ALA A 17 -3.89 9.44 -11.51
N VAL A 18 -2.65 9.92 -11.55
CA VAL A 18 -2.22 11.05 -12.37
C VAL A 18 -1.02 10.62 -13.20
N ALA A 19 -0.91 11.15 -14.42
CA ALA A 19 0.30 11.01 -15.23
C ALA A 19 1.48 11.65 -14.48
N GLY A 20 2.54 10.85 -14.27
CA GLY A 20 3.81 11.31 -13.69
C GLY A 20 4.89 11.32 -14.77
N GLU A 21 6.11 10.95 -14.39
CA GLU A 21 7.27 10.86 -15.29
C GLU A 21 7.20 9.67 -16.29
N ILE A 22 6.20 8.79 -16.14
CA ILE A 22 6.02 7.62 -17.00
C ILE A 22 5.40 8.05 -18.33
N ALA A 23 5.92 7.54 -19.44
CA ALA A 23 5.37 7.76 -20.78
C ALA A 23 3.87 7.40 -20.80
N GLU A 24 3.04 8.27 -21.41
CA GLU A 24 1.58 8.13 -21.40
C GLU A 24 1.09 6.79 -21.99
N ASP A 25 1.78 6.27 -23.00
CA ASP A 25 1.45 4.98 -23.61
C ASP A 25 1.68 3.81 -22.64
N THR A 26 2.78 3.84 -21.89
CA THR A 26 3.08 2.84 -20.87
C THR A 26 2.04 2.90 -19.76
N ARG A 27 1.72 4.10 -19.29
CA ARG A 27 0.68 4.31 -18.28
C ARG A 27 -0.67 3.79 -18.73
N ARG A 28 -1.08 4.07 -19.96
CA ARG A 28 -2.35 3.62 -20.54
C ARG A 28 -2.41 2.10 -20.62
N MET A 29 -1.32 1.46 -21.03
CA MET A 29 -1.22 0.01 -21.13
C MET A 29 -1.33 -0.65 -19.75
N THR A 30 -0.57 -0.20 -18.77
CA THR A 30 -0.58 -0.76 -17.41
C THR A 30 -1.92 -0.52 -16.71
N LEU A 31 -2.49 0.67 -16.83
CA LEU A 31 -3.81 0.98 -16.30
C LEU A 31 -4.91 0.12 -16.92
N SER A 32 -4.85 -0.10 -18.24
CA SER A 32 -5.78 -0.98 -18.94
C SER A 32 -5.64 -2.43 -18.47
N ALA A 33 -4.43 -2.92 -18.28
CA ALA A 33 -4.18 -4.27 -17.77
C ALA A 33 -4.74 -4.46 -16.37
N MET A 34 -4.49 -3.51 -15.46
CA MET A 34 -5.01 -3.53 -14.08
C MET A 34 -6.52 -3.46 -14.05
N THR A 35 -7.13 -2.58 -14.85
CA THR A 35 -8.59 -2.47 -14.95
C THR A 35 -9.20 -3.77 -15.50
N ASN A 36 -8.61 -4.35 -16.53
CA ASN A 36 -9.09 -5.62 -17.09
C ASN A 36 -8.97 -6.79 -16.09
N LEU A 37 -7.89 -6.85 -15.30
CA LEU A 37 -7.74 -7.82 -14.23
C LEU A 37 -8.89 -7.71 -13.23
N MET A 38 -9.14 -6.53 -12.73
CA MET A 38 -10.16 -6.30 -11.70
C MET A 38 -11.59 -6.49 -12.22
N CYS A 39 -11.92 -5.98 -13.41
CA CYS A 39 -13.27 -6.07 -13.98
C CYS A 39 -13.58 -7.44 -14.62
N ARG A 40 -12.61 -8.04 -15.25
CA ARG A 40 -12.84 -9.19 -16.18
C ARG A 40 -12.08 -10.46 -15.80
N GLY A 41 -11.17 -10.39 -14.83
CA GLY A 41 -10.35 -11.51 -14.41
C GLY A 41 -11.17 -12.74 -14.04
N ARG A 42 -12.28 -12.54 -13.32
CA ARG A 42 -13.19 -13.62 -12.91
C ARG A 42 -13.61 -14.54 -14.04
N LYS A 43 -13.93 -13.99 -15.22
CA LYS A 43 -14.33 -14.80 -16.40
C LYS A 43 -13.21 -15.70 -16.93
N ARG A 44 -11.97 -15.40 -16.54
CA ARG A 44 -10.76 -16.15 -16.95
C ARG A 44 -10.14 -16.95 -15.80
N GLY A 45 -10.85 -17.08 -14.70
CA GLY A 45 -10.34 -17.75 -13.49
C GLY A 45 -9.25 -16.97 -12.77
N LEU A 46 -9.15 -15.65 -13.00
CA LEU A 46 -8.19 -14.78 -12.33
C LEU A 46 -8.85 -14.01 -11.19
N ALA A 47 -8.20 -13.97 -10.05
CA ALA A 47 -8.52 -13.09 -8.93
C ALA A 47 -7.37 -12.10 -8.72
N GLY A 48 -7.69 -10.83 -8.40
CA GLY A 48 -6.70 -9.79 -8.13
C GLY A 48 -6.68 -9.41 -6.66
N ILE A 49 -5.49 -9.28 -6.08
CA ILE A 49 -5.23 -8.56 -4.83
C ILE A 49 -4.36 -7.36 -5.19
N VAL A 50 -4.85 -6.18 -4.83
CA VAL A 50 -4.17 -4.91 -5.09
C VAL A 50 -3.82 -4.30 -3.74
N ALA A 51 -2.55 -4.16 -3.44
CA ALA A 51 -2.05 -3.53 -2.22
C ALA A 51 -1.40 -2.18 -2.54
N THR A 52 -1.63 -1.19 -1.68
CA THR A 52 -1.02 0.13 -1.81
C THR A 52 -0.89 0.81 -0.45
N GLN A 53 0.17 1.54 -0.23
CA GLN A 53 0.34 2.42 0.92
C GLN A 53 -0.20 3.84 0.65
N ARG A 54 -0.50 4.16 -0.60
CA ARG A 54 -0.92 5.50 -1.04
C ARG A 54 -2.19 5.42 -1.89
N LEU A 55 -3.32 5.22 -1.19
CA LEU A 55 -4.63 5.02 -1.83
C LEU A 55 -5.02 6.18 -2.76
N ALA A 56 -4.70 7.41 -2.39
CA ALA A 56 -4.97 8.58 -3.22
C ALA A 56 -4.17 8.61 -4.53
N LYS A 57 -3.02 7.94 -4.58
CA LYS A 57 -2.21 7.81 -5.79
C LYS A 57 -2.65 6.67 -6.70
N LEU A 58 -3.51 5.76 -6.23
CA LEU A 58 -4.06 4.67 -7.03
C LEU A 58 -5.22 5.18 -7.89
N ALA A 59 -5.28 4.76 -9.15
CA ALA A 59 -6.35 5.13 -10.07
C ALA A 59 -7.73 4.73 -9.53
N LYS A 60 -8.69 5.66 -9.66
CA LYS A 60 -10.05 5.52 -9.09
C LYS A 60 -10.78 4.30 -9.60
N ASN A 61 -10.73 4.06 -10.90
CA ASN A 61 -11.38 2.95 -11.54
C ASN A 61 -10.85 1.59 -11.06
N VAL A 62 -9.53 1.46 -10.82
CA VAL A 62 -8.95 0.21 -10.31
C VAL A 62 -9.40 -0.05 -8.88
N ALA A 63 -9.38 0.97 -8.01
CA ALA A 63 -9.84 0.85 -6.64
C ALA A 63 -11.35 0.55 -6.55
N ALA A 64 -12.17 1.19 -7.38
CA ALA A 64 -13.62 1.03 -7.37
C ALA A 64 -14.11 -0.36 -7.83
N GLU A 65 -13.30 -1.08 -8.62
CA GLU A 65 -13.61 -2.43 -9.09
C GLU A 65 -13.31 -3.52 -8.04
N ALA A 66 -12.64 -3.18 -6.95
CA ALA A 66 -12.43 -4.12 -5.86
C ALA A 66 -13.75 -4.42 -5.14
N SER A 67 -14.03 -5.70 -4.92
CA SER A 67 -15.23 -6.13 -4.22
C SER A 67 -15.06 -6.14 -2.70
N ASN A 68 -13.84 -6.36 -2.23
CA ASN A 68 -13.52 -6.43 -0.81
C ASN A 68 -12.37 -5.48 -0.49
N PHE A 69 -12.46 -4.83 0.67
CA PHE A 69 -11.50 -3.85 1.14
C PHE A 69 -10.96 -4.23 2.50
N LEU A 70 -9.67 -4.05 2.68
CA LEU A 70 -8.98 -4.09 3.96
C LEU A 70 -8.20 -2.78 4.10
N MET A 71 -8.70 -1.87 4.93
CA MET A 71 -8.10 -0.57 5.15
C MET A 71 -7.31 -0.56 6.46
N GLY A 72 -5.99 -0.53 6.35
CA GLY A 72 -5.09 -0.35 7.48
C GLY A 72 -4.93 1.13 7.87
N ARG A 73 -4.15 1.38 8.91
CA ARG A 73 -3.87 2.73 9.41
C ARG A 73 -3.19 3.60 8.34
N THR A 74 -3.72 4.80 8.16
CA THR A 74 -3.09 5.88 7.40
C THR A 74 -3.19 7.20 8.15
N PHE A 75 -2.23 8.11 7.91
CA PHE A 75 -2.17 9.43 8.55
C PHE A 75 -2.49 10.58 7.59
N LEU A 76 -2.51 10.32 6.30
CA LEU A 76 -2.73 11.34 5.27
C LEU A 76 -4.22 11.58 5.08
N ASP A 77 -4.66 12.81 5.25
CA ASP A 77 -6.06 13.21 5.08
C ASP A 77 -6.63 12.82 3.72
N ILE A 78 -5.84 12.97 2.66
CA ILE A 78 -6.26 12.62 1.31
C ILE A 78 -6.53 11.12 1.14
N ASP A 79 -5.73 10.26 1.78
CA ASP A 79 -5.95 8.81 1.78
C ASP A 79 -7.15 8.44 2.65
N MET A 80 -7.38 9.13 3.78
CA MET A 80 -8.54 8.91 4.64
C MET A 80 -9.86 9.30 3.96
N VAL A 81 -9.90 10.44 3.30
CA VAL A 81 -11.09 10.86 2.52
C VAL A 81 -11.41 9.80 1.47
N ARG A 82 -10.39 9.32 0.78
CA ARG A 82 -10.54 8.30 -0.23
C ARG A 82 -11.01 6.96 0.34
N ALA A 83 -10.51 6.58 1.51
CA ALA A 83 -10.93 5.39 2.23
C ALA A 83 -12.39 5.51 2.69
N ALA A 84 -12.79 6.67 3.19
CA ALA A 84 -14.18 6.95 3.57
C ALA A 84 -15.13 6.73 2.39
N ASP A 85 -14.78 7.28 1.21
CA ASP A 85 -15.57 7.13 -0.01
C ASP A 85 -15.73 5.65 -0.41
N LEU A 86 -14.64 4.87 -0.38
CA LEU A 86 -14.67 3.46 -0.75
C LEU A 86 -15.40 2.57 0.27
N LEU A 87 -15.33 2.91 1.55
CA LEU A 87 -15.97 2.17 2.62
C LEU A 87 -17.41 2.64 2.89
N GLY A 88 -17.88 3.68 2.21
CA GLY A 88 -19.20 4.27 2.45
C GLY A 88 -19.34 4.86 3.85
N MET A 89 -18.25 5.42 4.39
CA MET A 89 -18.18 5.99 5.74
C MET A 89 -18.28 7.51 5.71
N GLU A 90 -18.85 8.10 6.77
CA GLU A 90 -18.76 9.53 6.98
C GLU A 90 -17.33 9.96 7.35
N ARG A 91 -16.96 11.21 7.02
CA ARG A 91 -15.62 11.75 7.33
C ARG A 91 -15.20 11.56 8.79
N ARG A 92 -16.14 11.80 9.71
CA ARG A 92 -15.94 11.60 11.15
C ARG A 92 -15.56 10.17 11.53
N GLN A 93 -16.16 9.21 10.84
CA GLN A 93 -15.89 7.78 11.07
C GLN A 93 -14.51 7.39 10.49
N ALA A 94 -14.09 8.03 9.41
CA ALA A 94 -12.80 7.80 8.78
C ALA A 94 -11.61 8.23 9.67
N GLU A 95 -11.80 9.15 10.61
CA GLU A 95 -10.77 9.55 11.59
C GLU A 95 -10.30 8.36 12.45
N ARG A 96 -11.16 7.38 12.68
CA ARG A 96 -10.81 6.12 13.36
C ARG A 96 -9.72 5.31 12.64
N ILE A 97 -9.53 5.54 11.33
CA ILE A 97 -8.46 4.88 10.57
C ILE A 97 -7.08 5.28 11.09
N ARG A 98 -6.91 6.50 11.61
CA ARG A 98 -5.67 6.96 12.25
C ARG A 98 -5.32 6.19 13.52
N GLU A 99 -6.35 5.78 14.25
CA GLU A 99 -6.23 5.17 15.57
C GLU A 99 -6.02 3.66 15.49
N LEU A 100 -6.11 3.07 14.27
CA LEU A 100 -5.93 1.64 14.10
C LEU A 100 -4.54 1.21 14.55
N GLU A 101 -4.49 0.20 15.39
CA GLU A 101 -3.25 -0.44 15.81
C GLU A 101 -2.65 -1.28 14.68
N ARG A 102 -1.38 -1.63 14.82
CA ARG A 102 -0.71 -2.51 13.86
C ARG A 102 -1.41 -3.87 13.80
N GLY A 103 -1.73 -4.30 12.59
CA GLY A 103 -2.46 -5.55 12.34
C GLY A 103 -3.98 -5.43 12.46
N HIS A 104 -4.50 -4.24 12.80
CA HIS A 104 -5.94 -3.94 12.76
C HIS A 104 -6.31 -3.23 11.47
N PHE A 105 -7.46 -3.61 10.92
CA PHE A 105 -7.99 -3.10 9.66
C PHE A 105 -9.48 -2.85 9.77
N LEU A 106 -9.98 -1.89 9.01
CA LEU A 106 -11.40 -1.82 8.66
C LEU A 106 -11.62 -2.64 7.40
N ALA A 107 -12.58 -3.54 7.45
CA ALA A 107 -12.88 -4.47 6.37
C ALA A 107 -14.32 -4.31 5.90
N LEU A 108 -14.53 -4.36 4.58
CA LEU A 108 -15.83 -4.26 3.92
C LEU A 108 -15.83 -5.15 2.67
N GLY A 109 -16.95 -5.75 2.38
CA GLY A 109 -17.22 -6.44 1.13
C GLY A 109 -17.90 -7.79 1.32
N PRO A 110 -18.41 -8.39 0.23
CA PRO A 110 -19.24 -9.60 0.27
C PRO A 110 -18.58 -10.81 0.93
N ALA A 111 -17.24 -10.88 0.92
CA ALA A 111 -16.52 -11.96 1.59
C ALA A 111 -16.35 -11.74 3.11
N ILE A 112 -16.69 -10.55 3.61
CA ILE A 112 -16.42 -10.16 5.01
C ILE A 112 -17.70 -9.65 5.68
N SER A 113 -18.18 -8.47 5.29
CA SER A 113 -19.34 -7.81 5.88
C SER A 113 -19.94 -6.78 4.93
N ARG A 114 -21.24 -6.55 5.05
CA ARG A 114 -21.97 -5.48 4.31
C ARG A 114 -21.74 -4.09 4.89
N LEU A 115 -21.25 -4.00 6.11
CA LEU A 115 -20.90 -2.75 6.79
C LEU A 115 -19.42 -2.81 7.19
N PRO A 116 -18.73 -1.66 7.26
CA PRO A 116 -17.35 -1.64 7.73
C PRO A 116 -17.22 -2.24 9.13
N VAL A 117 -16.36 -3.24 9.27
CA VAL A 117 -16.08 -3.93 10.55
C VAL A 117 -14.58 -3.88 10.84
N GLY A 118 -14.25 -3.81 12.14
CA GLY A 118 -12.86 -3.95 12.59
C GLY A 118 -12.44 -5.42 12.53
N VAL A 119 -11.32 -5.71 11.89
CA VAL A 119 -10.71 -7.03 11.85
C VAL A 119 -9.27 -6.97 12.34
N ARG A 120 -8.84 -8.02 13.04
CA ARG A 120 -7.44 -8.18 13.45
C ARG A 120 -6.83 -9.34 12.69
N ILE A 121 -5.72 -9.08 12.01
CA ILE A 121 -4.94 -10.11 11.34
C ILE A 121 -4.04 -10.80 12.35
N GLY A 122 -4.22 -12.11 12.50
CA GLY A 122 -3.42 -12.95 13.38
C GLY A 122 -2.04 -13.28 12.80
N PRO A 123 -1.22 -14.04 13.53
CA PRO A 123 0.08 -14.48 13.05
C PRO A 123 -0.07 -15.38 11.83
N VAL A 124 0.88 -15.29 10.90
CA VAL A 124 0.89 -16.14 9.71
C VAL A 124 1.22 -17.58 10.06
N ARG A 125 0.52 -18.55 9.43
CA ARG A 125 0.76 -19.98 9.67
C ARG A 125 2.13 -20.46 9.19
N SER A 126 2.68 -19.83 8.17
CA SER A 126 3.97 -20.18 7.57
C SER A 126 5.19 -19.81 8.43
N GLY A 127 4.97 -19.12 9.56
CA GLY A 127 5.96 -18.91 10.60
C GLY A 127 7.29 -18.35 10.08
N VAL A 128 7.30 -17.19 9.42
CA VAL A 128 8.57 -16.51 9.18
C VAL A 128 9.06 -15.99 10.53
N LYS A 129 9.96 -16.74 11.17
CA LYS A 129 10.82 -16.20 12.20
C LYS A 129 11.72 -15.14 11.53
N ARG A 130 11.20 -13.94 11.36
CA ARG A 130 12.08 -12.80 11.18
C ARG A 130 12.89 -12.70 12.47
N ARG A 131 14.11 -13.21 12.44
CA ARG A 131 15.14 -12.62 13.28
C ARG A 131 15.09 -11.14 12.91
N ALA A 132 14.63 -10.33 13.83
CA ALA A 132 14.94 -8.92 13.79
C ALA A 132 16.48 -8.89 13.90
N GLU A 133 17.17 -8.82 12.76
CA GLU A 133 18.53 -8.32 12.75
C GLU A 133 18.36 -6.90 13.27
N GLY A 134 18.68 -6.70 14.55
CA GLY A 134 18.75 -5.37 15.12
C GLY A 134 19.65 -4.55 14.22
N LEU A 135 19.35 -3.27 14.08
CA LEU A 135 20.27 -2.35 13.45
C LEU A 135 21.65 -2.64 14.03
N LEU A 136 22.62 -2.91 13.17
CA LEU A 136 24.02 -3.00 13.59
C LEU A 136 24.32 -1.74 14.42
N PRO A 137 24.91 -1.87 15.61
CA PRO A 137 25.29 -0.70 16.36
C PRO A 137 26.14 0.20 15.46
N MET A 138 25.85 1.50 15.48
CA MET A 138 26.67 2.45 14.74
C MET A 138 28.12 2.25 15.17
N PRO A 139 29.08 2.23 14.23
CA PRO A 139 30.48 2.26 14.57
C PRO A 139 30.74 3.41 15.55
N GLU A 140 31.43 3.15 16.65
CA GLU A 140 31.87 4.22 17.55
C GLU A 140 32.83 5.12 16.79
N ALA A 141 32.32 6.15 16.13
CA ALA A 141 33.13 7.21 15.56
C ALA A 141 33.71 8.02 16.71
N THR A 142 35.01 7.95 16.91
CA THR A 142 35.68 8.87 17.84
C THR A 142 35.55 10.29 17.28
N GLY A 143 35.37 11.31 18.15
CA GLY A 143 35.26 12.70 17.73
C GLY A 143 36.43 13.19 16.86
N ALA A 144 37.60 12.51 16.95
CA ALA A 144 38.75 12.75 16.09
C ALA A 144 38.54 12.29 14.63
N ASP A 145 37.83 11.19 14.40
CA ASP A 145 37.54 10.70 13.04
C ASP A 145 36.54 11.63 12.29
N MET A 146 35.60 12.20 13.04
CA MET A 146 34.65 13.19 12.47
C MET A 146 35.33 14.51 12.12
N ALA A 147 36.30 14.97 12.95
CA ALA A 147 37.05 16.18 12.69
C ALA A 147 37.99 16.04 11.46
N SER A 148 38.61 14.87 11.26
CA SER A 148 39.47 14.60 10.11
C SER A 148 38.67 14.59 8.79
N LEU A 149 37.50 13.96 8.78
CA LEU A 149 36.63 13.95 7.59
C LEU A 149 36.12 15.34 7.19
N LEU A 150 35.90 16.21 8.18
CA LEU A 150 35.48 17.59 7.92
C LEU A 150 36.64 18.49 7.43
N THR A 151 37.90 18.18 7.82
CA THR A 151 39.08 18.96 7.42
C THR A 151 39.67 18.49 6.09
N GLU A 152 39.61 17.21 5.75
CA GLU A 152 40.03 16.70 4.44
C GLU A 152 39.20 17.25 3.26
N GLY A 153 37.90 17.51 3.49
CA GLY A 153 37.02 18.14 2.50
C GLY A 153 37.34 19.62 2.21
N LEU A 154 38.02 20.32 3.11
CA LEU A 154 38.35 21.74 2.96
C LEU A 154 39.79 22.01 2.43
N ALA A 155 40.60 20.98 2.33
CA ALA A 155 42.00 21.10 1.85
C ALA A 155 42.18 20.80 0.36
N SER A 156 41.09 20.59 -0.40
CA SER A 156 41.09 20.26 -1.84
C SER A 156 40.46 21.32 -2.74
N GLU A 157 40.41 22.62 -2.30
CA GLU A 157 40.13 23.78 -3.14
C GLU A 157 41.38 24.67 -3.30
#